data_5b628502bfdf953d74e2a04d067ee685
#
_entry.id   5b628502bfdf953d74e2a04d067ee685
#
_cell.length_a   1.000
_cell.length_b   1.000
_cell.length_c   1.000
_cell.angle_alpha   90.00
_cell.angle_beta   90.00
_cell.angle_gamma   90.00
#
_symmetry.space_group_name_H-M   'P 1'
#
loop_
_entity.id
_entity.type
_entity.pdbx_description
1 polymer ?
#
loop_
_entity_poly.entity_id
_entity_poly.type
_entity_poly.pdbx_seq_one_letter_code
_entity_poly.pdbx_strand_id
1 'polypeptide(L)'
;RASSCSCCKYSSSKTPSDILKLMRDAGCHVEFFRRVEAPALLFPWKLLQYNYRSHRRILVIDGRVGFTGGYGISDTWQGDGRTDKHWRDTNARIEGPVVKFLQGSFAESWLETTGIAIGGEGYFPRLEPVGKLPAQIVSSSPAGGSFQNYMLFLLSINSARKSILITNPYFI
;
A
#
# COMPACT_ATOMS: atom_id res chain seq x y z
N ARG A 1 -18.64 -9.78 -17.24
CA ARG A 1 -17.16 -9.85 -17.06
C ARG A 1 -16.92 -10.00 -15.57
N ALA A 2 -16.44 -11.16 -15.12
CA ALA A 2 -16.01 -11.34 -13.73
C ALA A 2 -14.78 -10.46 -13.53
N SER A 3 -14.94 -9.36 -12.79
CA SER A 3 -13.81 -8.57 -12.33
C SER A 3 -13.08 -9.38 -11.27
N SER A 4 -11.88 -9.87 -11.59
CA SER A 4 -11.04 -10.54 -10.59
C SER A 4 -10.58 -9.50 -9.56
N CYS A 5 -10.92 -9.70 -8.29
CA CYS A 5 -10.40 -8.92 -7.19
C CYS A 5 -9.12 -9.59 -6.67
N SER A 6 -7.99 -8.90 -6.69
CA SER A 6 -6.74 -9.37 -6.10
C SER A 6 -6.38 -8.50 -4.90
N CYS A 7 -6.13 -9.12 -3.76
CA CYS A 7 -5.82 -8.43 -2.52
C CYS A 7 -4.60 -9.08 -1.86
N CYS A 8 -3.53 -8.31 -1.69
CA CYS A 8 -2.42 -8.68 -0.83
C CYS A 8 -2.66 -8.15 0.57
N LYS A 9 -2.80 -9.03 1.53
CA LYS A 9 -2.94 -8.67 2.91
C LYS A 9 -1.64 -8.85 3.68
N TYR A 10 -1.31 -7.85 4.45
CA TYR A 10 -0.29 -7.97 5.47
C TYR A 10 -0.77 -8.92 6.59
N SER A 11 0.16 -9.72 7.15
CA SER A 11 -0.05 -10.64 8.26
C SER A 11 -0.60 -9.93 9.52
N SER A 12 -1.87 -9.60 9.52
CA SER A 12 -2.59 -9.15 10.70
C SER A 12 -3.34 -10.34 11.27
N SER A 13 -2.89 -10.84 12.41
CA SER A 13 -3.61 -11.82 13.23
C SER A 13 -5.01 -11.35 13.65
N LYS A 14 -5.31 -10.06 13.43
CA LYS A 14 -6.55 -9.40 13.83
C LYS A 14 -7.67 -9.41 12.81
N THR A 15 -7.46 -9.90 11.57
CA THR A 15 -8.58 -9.96 10.62
C THR A 15 -9.37 -11.22 10.85
N PRO A 16 -10.66 -11.09 11.12
CA PRO A 16 -11.55 -12.20 11.31
C PRO A 16 -11.54 -13.16 10.13
N SER A 17 -11.56 -14.46 10.41
CA SER A 17 -11.50 -15.52 9.37
C SER A 17 -12.74 -15.55 8.49
N ASP A 18 -13.88 -15.13 9.01
CA ASP A 18 -15.16 -15.02 8.32
C ASP A 18 -15.13 -13.96 7.22
N ILE A 19 -14.49 -12.82 7.44
CA ILE A 19 -14.30 -11.78 6.42
C ILE A 19 -13.41 -12.31 5.28
N LEU A 20 -12.32 -13.02 5.61
CA LEU A 20 -11.45 -13.61 4.61
C LEU A 20 -12.18 -14.68 3.78
N LYS A 21 -13.06 -15.45 4.44
CA LYS A 21 -13.90 -16.42 3.75
C LYS A 21 -14.89 -15.73 2.81
N LEU A 22 -15.59 -14.71 3.30
CA LEU A 22 -16.50 -13.89 2.48
C LEU A 22 -15.83 -13.33 1.22
N MET A 23 -14.63 -12.81 1.36
CA MET A 23 -13.85 -12.27 0.23
C MET A 23 -13.54 -13.38 -0.80
N ARG A 24 -13.10 -14.55 -0.33
CA ARG A 24 -12.80 -15.68 -1.23
C ARG A 24 -14.04 -16.22 -1.90
N ASP A 25 -15.13 -16.36 -1.17
CA ASP A 25 -16.43 -16.82 -1.69
C ASP A 25 -16.97 -15.84 -2.74
N ALA A 26 -16.64 -14.55 -2.63
CA ALA A 26 -16.94 -13.54 -3.63
C ALA A 26 -15.96 -13.51 -4.83
N GLY A 27 -15.03 -14.48 -4.91
CA GLY A 27 -14.07 -14.59 -6.01
C GLY A 27 -12.82 -13.72 -5.87
N CYS A 28 -12.55 -13.16 -4.68
CA CYS A 28 -11.31 -12.42 -4.43
C CYS A 28 -10.14 -13.37 -4.20
N HIS A 29 -9.02 -13.09 -4.85
CA HIS A 29 -7.74 -13.71 -4.55
C HIS A 29 -7.11 -12.99 -3.36
N VAL A 30 -7.03 -13.67 -2.21
CA VAL A 30 -6.52 -13.09 -0.96
C VAL A 30 -5.29 -13.84 -0.51
N GLU A 31 -4.16 -13.14 -0.46
CA GLU A 31 -2.87 -13.67 -0.07
C GLU A 31 -2.28 -12.94 1.13
N PHE A 32 -1.41 -13.62 1.87
CA PHE A 32 -0.76 -13.07 3.05
C PHE A 32 0.71 -12.77 2.74
N PHE A 33 1.04 -11.50 2.76
CA PHE A 33 2.41 -11.06 2.57
C PHE A 33 3.29 -11.46 3.76
N ARG A 34 4.34 -12.25 3.49
CA ARG A 34 5.34 -12.71 4.49
C ARG A 34 4.72 -13.33 5.75
N ARG A 35 3.88 -14.33 5.55
CA ARG A 35 3.32 -15.11 6.66
C ARG A 35 4.45 -15.80 7.44
N VAL A 36 4.49 -15.57 8.75
CA VAL A 36 5.41 -16.31 9.63
C VAL A 36 4.76 -17.63 9.98
N GLU A 37 5.31 -18.72 9.47
CA GLU A 37 4.89 -20.06 9.83
C GLU A 37 5.66 -20.57 11.06
N ALA A 38 5.03 -21.46 11.83
CA ALA A 38 5.54 -21.97 13.11
C ALA A 38 7.02 -22.46 13.12
N PRO A 39 7.59 -23.02 12.03
CA PRO A 39 9.01 -23.39 12.05
C PRO A 39 9.99 -22.20 12.09
N ALA A 40 9.51 -20.96 11.99
CA ALA A 40 10.39 -19.79 12.12
C ALA A 40 11.01 -19.63 13.51
N LEU A 41 10.41 -20.23 14.55
CA LEU A 41 10.99 -20.27 15.90
C LEU A 41 12.28 -21.09 15.98
N LEU A 42 12.50 -22.05 15.06
CA LEU A 42 13.70 -22.87 15.01
C LEU A 42 14.88 -22.18 14.29
N PHE A 43 14.62 -21.04 13.63
CA PHE A 43 15.61 -20.31 12.85
C PHE A 43 15.63 -18.84 13.23
N PRO A 44 16.49 -18.42 14.18
CA PRO A 44 16.52 -17.05 14.74
C PRO A 44 16.74 -15.96 13.68
N TRP A 45 17.40 -16.25 12.55
CA TRP A 45 17.53 -15.28 11.45
C TRP A 45 16.20 -14.97 10.72
N LYS A 46 15.20 -15.86 10.79
CA LYS A 46 13.85 -15.60 10.27
C LYS A 46 13.08 -14.61 11.16
N LEU A 47 13.44 -14.51 12.45
CA LEU A 47 12.89 -13.50 13.35
C LEU A 47 13.29 -12.07 12.96
N LEU A 48 14.47 -11.87 12.35
CA LEU A 48 14.88 -10.59 11.82
C LEU A 48 13.99 -10.13 10.65
N GLN A 49 13.43 -11.06 9.88
CA GLN A 49 12.50 -10.77 8.80
C GLN A 49 11.09 -10.39 9.31
N TYR A 50 10.78 -10.69 10.57
CA TYR A 50 9.49 -10.36 11.20
C TYR A 50 9.22 -8.85 11.24
N ASN A 51 10.27 -8.05 11.27
CA ASN A 51 10.16 -6.60 11.34
C ASN A 51 9.95 -5.91 9.97
N TYR A 52 10.12 -6.64 8.86
CA TYR A 52 9.93 -6.10 7.50
C TYR A 52 8.47 -6.22 7.06
N ARG A 53 7.63 -5.34 7.59
CA ARG A 53 6.21 -5.29 7.31
C ARG A 53 5.91 -4.32 6.17
N SER A 54 5.07 -4.73 5.24
CA SER A 54 4.56 -3.80 4.24
C SER A 54 3.53 -2.86 4.87
N HIS A 55 3.81 -1.57 4.84
CA HIS A 55 2.88 -0.51 5.23
C HIS A 55 2.21 0.15 4.02
N ARG A 56 2.41 -0.40 2.84
CA ARG A 56 1.81 0.10 1.60
C ARG A 56 0.29 -0.09 1.66
N ARG A 57 -0.44 1.01 1.62
CA ARG A 57 -1.91 1.01 1.52
C ARG A 57 -2.27 1.47 0.14
N ILE A 58 -2.61 0.52 -0.70
CA ILE A 58 -2.84 0.72 -2.13
C ILE A 58 -4.18 0.08 -2.48
N LEU A 59 -5.02 0.84 -3.15
CA LEU A 59 -6.21 0.33 -3.83
C LEU A 59 -6.15 0.84 -5.27
N VAL A 60 -6.23 -0.05 -6.23
CA VAL A 60 -6.34 0.30 -7.65
C VAL A 60 -7.56 -0.37 -8.23
N ILE A 61 -8.36 0.40 -8.93
CA ILE A 61 -9.61 -0.04 -9.56
C ILE A 61 -9.40 -0.01 -11.07
N ASP A 62 -9.54 -1.17 -11.71
CA ASP A 62 -9.44 -1.37 -13.17
C ASP A 62 -8.14 -0.84 -13.80
N GLY A 63 -7.08 -0.69 -13.00
CA GLY A 63 -5.82 -0.05 -13.42
C GLY A 63 -5.95 1.44 -13.76
N ARG A 64 -7.10 2.08 -13.48
CA ARG A 64 -7.45 3.44 -13.91
C ARG A 64 -7.52 4.45 -12.80
N VAL A 65 -8.00 4.05 -11.63
CA VAL A 65 -8.14 4.90 -10.46
C VAL A 65 -7.37 4.28 -9.32
N GLY A 66 -6.50 5.06 -8.71
CA GLY A 66 -5.70 4.64 -7.55
C GLY A 66 -6.05 5.40 -6.29
N PHE A 67 -5.91 4.73 -5.15
CA PHE A 67 -6.03 5.34 -3.83
C PHE A 67 -4.83 4.93 -2.99
N THR A 68 -4.26 5.87 -2.28
CA THR A 68 -3.20 5.63 -1.31
C THR A 68 -3.25 6.67 -0.19
N GLY A 69 -2.68 6.32 0.96
CA GLY A 69 -2.65 7.18 2.14
C GLY A 69 -2.48 6.37 3.42
N GLY A 70 -2.69 6.99 4.56
CA GLY A 70 -2.56 6.33 5.86
C GLY A 70 -3.84 5.69 6.38
N TYR A 71 -4.98 5.91 5.76
CA TYR A 71 -6.28 5.39 6.18
C TYR A 71 -6.33 3.86 6.13
N GLY A 72 -6.76 3.25 7.20
CA GLY A 72 -6.93 1.79 7.31
C GLY A 72 -8.40 1.37 7.33
N ILE A 73 -8.65 0.07 7.16
CA ILE A 73 -9.99 -0.53 7.29
C ILE A 73 -10.13 -1.04 8.72
N SER A 74 -10.69 -0.21 9.58
CA SER A 74 -10.94 -0.51 11.00
C SER A 74 -11.88 0.55 11.56
N ASP A 75 -12.63 0.22 12.62
CA ASP A 75 -13.58 1.12 13.28
C ASP A 75 -12.92 2.39 13.81
N THR A 76 -11.64 2.33 14.16
CA THR A 76 -10.85 3.50 14.60
C THR A 76 -10.70 4.58 13.52
N TRP A 77 -10.93 4.24 12.26
CA TRP A 77 -10.88 5.16 11.13
C TRP A 77 -12.27 5.71 10.75
N GLN A 78 -13.33 5.25 11.41
CA GLN A 78 -14.67 5.79 11.21
C GLN A 78 -14.85 7.07 12.01
N GLY A 79 -15.69 7.96 11.51
CA GLY A 79 -16.01 9.21 12.19
C GLY A 79 -15.20 10.40 11.67
N ASP A 80 -15.21 11.48 12.44
CA ASP A 80 -14.67 12.79 12.04
C ASP A 80 -13.25 13.08 12.55
N GLY A 81 -12.66 12.15 13.27
CA GLY A 81 -11.31 12.28 13.83
C GLY A 81 -11.15 13.36 14.90
N ARG A 82 -12.28 13.77 15.55
CA ARG A 82 -12.28 14.83 16.58
C ARG A 82 -12.11 14.30 18.00
N THR A 83 -12.14 12.99 18.17
CA THR A 83 -11.99 12.34 19.45
C THR A 83 -10.78 11.40 19.42
N ASP A 84 -10.23 11.09 20.57
CA ASP A 84 -9.13 10.15 20.77
C ASP A 84 -9.47 8.71 20.31
N LYS A 85 -10.75 8.40 20.15
CA LYS A 85 -11.24 7.12 19.65
C LYS A 85 -11.18 6.98 18.14
N HIS A 86 -11.10 8.08 17.41
CA HIS A 86 -11.13 8.13 15.95
C HIS A 86 -9.87 8.75 15.39
N TRP A 87 -9.23 8.00 14.53
CA TRP A 87 -8.01 8.46 13.87
C TRP A 87 -8.33 9.26 12.62
N ARG A 88 -7.44 10.17 12.29
CA ARG A 88 -7.53 11.01 11.11
C ARG A 88 -6.29 10.86 10.24
N ASP A 89 -6.51 10.75 8.94
CA ASP A 89 -5.43 10.77 7.95
C ASP A 89 -5.93 11.36 6.63
N THR A 90 -5.03 11.54 5.69
CA THR A 90 -5.34 12.02 4.35
C THR A 90 -5.08 10.90 3.34
N ASN A 91 -6.08 10.59 2.52
CA ASN A 91 -5.94 9.72 1.38
C ASN A 91 -6.01 10.53 0.08
N ALA A 92 -5.20 10.13 -0.87
CA ALA A 92 -5.21 10.68 -2.21
C ALA A 92 -5.96 9.75 -3.16
N ARG A 93 -6.90 10.29 -3.93
CA ARG A 93 -7.45 9.68 -5.13
C ARG A 93 -6.65 10.17 -6.32
N ILE A 94 -6.20 9.25 -7.15
CA ILE A 94 -5.23 9.48 -8.23
C ILE A 94 -5.80 8.93 -9.53
N GLU A 95 -5.69 9.70 -10.60
CA GLU A 95 -6.07 9.30 -11.95
C GLU A 95 -4.96 9.67 -12.95
N GLY A 96 -5.06 9.11 -14.16
CA GLY A 96 -4.09 9.34 -15.24
C GLY A 96 -2.88 8.40 -15.19
N PRO A 97 -1.85 8.66 -16.02
CA PRO A 97 -0.74 7.74 -16.26
C PRO A 97 0.04 7.34 -15.00
N VAL A 98 0.00 8.14 -13.95
CA VAL A 98 0.70 7.85 -12.68
C VAL A 98 0.13 6.64 -11.94
N VAL A 99 -1.12 6.25 -12.20
CA VAL A 99 -1.76 5.07 -11.59
C VAL A 99 -0.99 3.78 -11.89
N LYS A 100 -0.34 3.68 -13.05
CA LYS A 100 0.50 2.52 -13.39
C LYS A 100 1.63 2.26 -12.40
N PHE A 101 2.18 3.30 -11.79
CA PHE A 101 3.24 3.14 -10.78
C PHE A 101 2.69 2.66 -9.44
N LEU A 102 1.47 3.09 -9.09
CA LEU A 102 0.77 2.56 -7.92
C LEU A 102 0.40 1.08 -8.12
N GLN A 103 -0.12 0.75 -9.30
CA GLN A 103 -0.39 -0.63 -9.71
C GLN A 103 0.90 -1.48 -9.72
N GLY A 104 2.01 -0.93 -10.19
CA GLY A 104 3.32 -1.58 -10.17
C GLY A 104 3.77 -1.91 -8.75
N SER A 105 3.57 -1.00 -7.81
CA SER A 105 3.87 -1.23 -6.38
C SER A 105 3.04 -2.37 -5.77
N PHE A 106 1.78 -2.52 -6.20
CA PHE A 106 0.96 -3.66 -5.84
C PHE A 106 1.46 -4.95 -6.50
N ALA A 107 1.74 -4.90 -7.81
CA ALA A 107 2.22 -6.04 -8.59
C ALA A 107 3.53 -6.61 -8.05
N GLU A 108 4.45 -5.75 -7.60
CA GLU A 108 5.68 -6.14 -6.91
C GLU A 108 5.39 -6.96 -5.65
N SER A 109 4.50 -6.46 -4.79
CA SER A 109 4.11 -7.16 -3.55
C SER A 109 3.38 -8.48 -3.84
N TRP A 110 2.58 -8.51 -4.90
CA TRP A 110 1.87 -9.70 -5.36
C TRP A 110 2.86 -10.77 -5.85
N LEU A 111 3.80 -10.38 -6.72
CA LEU A 111 4.84 -11.26 -7.23
C LEU A 111 5.70 -11.83 -6.09
N GLU A 112 6.11 -10.99 -5.14
CA GLU A 112 6.90 -11.45 -3.98
C GLU A 112 6.13 -12.48 -3.13
N THR A 113 4.80 -12.33 -3.05
CA THR A 113 3.96 -13.19 -2.22
C THR A 113 3.59 -14.51 -2.88
N THR A 114 3.27 -14.46 -4.17
CA THR A 114 2.66 -15.59 -4.89
C THR A 114 3.59 -16.24 -5.91
N GLY A 115 4.67 -15.57 -6.30
CA GLY A 115 5.49 -15.96 -7.45
C GLY A 115 4.84 -15.70 -8.81
N ILE A 116 3.64 -15.10 -8.84
CA ILE A 116 2.85 -14.87 -10.06
C ILE A 116 2.95 -13.40 -10.47
N ALA A 117 3.46 -13.16 -11.66
CA ALA A 117 3.47 -11.82 -12.25
C ALA A 117 2.07 -11.47 -12.77
N ILE A 118 1.58 -10.28 -12.42
CA ILE A 118 0.36 -9.71 -12.99
C ILE A 118 0.74 -8.62 -14.00
N GLY A 119 0.08 -8.62 -15.16
CA GLY A 119 0.39 -7.69 -16.25
C GLY A 119 -0.72 -7.65 -17.30
N GLY A 120 -0.41 -7.01 -18.43
CA GLY A 120 -1.34 -6.84 -19.55
C GLY A 120 -2.31 -5.66 -19.36
N GLU A 121 -3.10 -5.40 -20.41
CA GLU A 121 -3.98 -4.21 -20.46
C GLU A 121 -5.07 -4.20 -19.39
N GLY A 122 -5.47 -5.36 -18.88
CA GLY A 122 -6.45 -5.46 -17.81
C GLY A 122 -5.96 -4.86 -16.50
N TYR A 123 -4.65 -4.91 -16.25
CA TYR A 123 -4.02 -4.35 -15.04
C TYR A 123 -3.31 -3.02 -15.31
N PHE A 124 -2.77 -2.84 -16.52
CA PHE A 124 -1.98 -1.67 -16.93
C PHE A 124 -2.53 -1.07 -18.23
N PRO A 125 -3.78 -0.56 -18.22
CA PRO A 125 -4.35 0.08 -19.39
C PRO A 125 -3.56 1.34 -19.77
N ARG A 126 -3.58 1.67 -21.06
CA ARG A 126 -3.10 2.98 -21.49
C ARG A 126 -4.02 4.07 -20.97
N LEU A 127 -3.45 5.06 -20.29
CA LEU A 127 -4.19 6.16 -19.69
C LEU A 127 -3.68 7.49 -20.24
N GLU A 128 -4.62 8.35 -20.57
CA GLU A 128 -4.32 9.72 -20.93
C GLU A 128 -4.16 10.60 -19.67
N PRO A 129 -3.39 11.69 -19.74
CA PRO A 129 -3.26 12.64 -18.64
C PRO A 129 -4.62 13.19 -18.21
N VAL A 130 -4.83 13.27 -16.89
CA VAL A 130 -6.03 13.85 -16.29
C VAL A 130 -5.59 14.99 -15.39
N GLY A 131 -6.12 16.20 -15.67
CA GLY A 131 -5.76 17.40 -14.91
C GLY A 131 -4.37 17.95 -15.26
N LYS A 132 -3.88 18.87 -14.43
CA LYS A 132 -2.64 19.63 -14.66
C LYS A 132 -1.59 19.45 -13.55
N LEU A 133 -1.88 18.64 -12.55
CA LEU A 133 -0.97 18.44 -11.42
C LEU A 133 0.06 17.37 -11.77
N PRO A 134 1.36 17.68 -11.72
CA PRO A 134 2.40 16.65 -11.78
C PRO A 134 2.30 15.79 -10.52
N ALA A 135 2.39 14.47 -10.70
CA ALA A 135 2.36 13.51 -9.60
C ALA A 135 3.41 12.42 -9.80
N GLN A 136 3.98 11.97 -8.72
CA GLN A 136 4.96 10.90 -8.70
C GLN A 136 4.62 9.92 -7.58
N ILE A 137 4.74 8.64 -7.84
CA ILE A 137 4.68 7.59 -6.82
C ILE A 137 6.12 7.18 -6.50
N VAL A 138 6.48 7.28 -5.24
CA VAL A 138 7.77 6.87 -4.72
C VAL A 138 7.57 5.67 -3.82
N SER A 139 8.19 4.55 -4.18
CA SER A 139 8.17 3.33 -3.39
C SER A 139 9.50 3.16 -2.69
N SER A 140 9.47 2.86 -1.41
CA SER A 140 10.66 2.64 -0.60
C SER A 140 10.53 1.33 0.18
N SER A 141 11.65 0.63 0.35
CA SER A 141 11.70 -0.62 1.10
C SER A 141 12.97 -0.67 1.96
N PRO A 142 12.87 -0.99 3.23
CA PRO A 142 14.04 -1.13 4.10
C PRO A 142 14.90 -2.35 3.71
N ALA A 143 14.31 -3.35 3.07
CA ALA A 143 15.00 -4.59 2.69
C ALA A 143 15.83 -4.49 1.40
N GLY A 144 15.64 -3.44 0.60
CA GLY A 144 16.29 -3.29 -0.70
C GLY A 144 17.26 -2.13 -0.81
N GLY A 145 17.59 -1.43 0.31
CA GLY A 145 18.46 -0.25 0.29
C GLY A 145 17.86 0.94 -0.48
N SER A 146 16.57 0.93 -0.72
CA SER A 146 15.87 2.00 -1.42
C SER A 146 15.61 3.18 -0.50
N PHE A 147 16.46 4.19 -0.61
CA PHE A 147 16.34 5.44 0.16
C PHE A 147 15.52 6.51 -0.57
N GLN A 148 14.68 6.14 -1.50
CA GLN A 148 13.96 7.09 -2.35
C GLN A 148 13.08 8.06 -1.56
N ASN A 149 12.35 7.57 -0.55
CA ASN A 149 11.55 8.45 0.32
C ASN A 149 12.43 9.41 1.13
N TYR A 150 13.55 8.93 1.68
CA TYR A 150 14.49 9.78 2.37
C TYR A 150 15.02 10.89 1.47
N MET A 151 15.45 10.54 0.25
CA MET A 151 15.93 11.51 -0.73
C MET A 151 14.85 12.50 -1.14
N LEU A 152 13.59 12.04 -1.31
CA LEU A 152 12.47 12.92 -1.62
C LEU A 152 12.24 13.96 -0.50
N PHE A 153 12.23 13.54 0.77
CA PHE A 153 12.11 14.45 1.90
C PHE A 153 13.28 15.43 1.97
N LEU A 154 14.50 14.94 1.84
CA LEU A 154 15.71 15.78 1.89
C LEU A 154 15.68 16.84 0.77
N LEU A 155 15.37 16.45 -0.45
CA LEU A 155 15.26 17.38 -1.59
C LEU A 155 14.11 18.38 -1.38
N SER A 156 12.97 17.93 -0.88
CA SER A 156 11.81 18.80 -0.63
C SER A 156 12.14 19.85 0.44
N ILE A 157 12.81 19.46 1.52
CA ILE A 157 13.24 20.37 2.59
C ILE A 157 14.25 21.39 2.05
N ASN A 158 15.25 20.95 1.32
CA ASN A 158 16.27 21.83 0.75
C ASN A 158 15.73 22.76 -0.35
N SER A 159 14.67 22.37 -1.02
CA SER A 159 14.06 23.17 -2.11
C SER A 159 13.05 24.18 -1.60
N ALA A 160 12.61 24.08 -0.37
CA ALA A 160 11.58 24.95 0.18
C ALA A 160 12.12 26.39 0.34
N ARG A 161 11.33 27.37 -0.14
CA ARG A 161 11.72 28.80 -0.12
C ARG A 161 10.88 29.67 0.81
N LYS A 162 9.69 29.20 1.21
CA LYS A 162 8.78 30.00 2.04
C LYS A 162 8.36 29.26 3.31
N SER A 163 7.81 28.06 3.17
CA SER A 163 7.31 27.29 4.31
C SER A 163 7.27 25.81 4.00
N ILE A 164 7.37 25.01 5.04
CA ILE A 164 7.13 23.57 5.02
C ILE A 164 6.08 23.29 6.09
N LEU A 165 5.01 22.60 5.71
CA LEU A 165 3.97 22.14 6.62
C LEU A 165 4.02 20.60 6.64
N ILE A 166 4.26 20.05 7.83
CA ILE A 166 4.36 18.60 8.03
C ILE A 166 3.33 18.18 9.08
N THR A 167 2.51 17.20 8.74
CA THR A 167 1.62 16.52 9.68
C THR A 167 2.09 15.07 9.79
N ASN A 168 2.65 14.72 10.91
CA ASN A 168 3.17 13.38 11.17
C ASN A 168 2.99 13.02 12.64
N PRO A 169 2.38 11.86 12.98
CA PRO A 169 2.20 11.44 14.37
C PRO A 169 3.51 11.07 15.06
N TYR A 170 4.55 10.73 14.30
CA TYR A 170 5.85 10.31 14.81
C TYR A 170 6.95 11.20 14.23
N PHE A 171 7.13 12.37 14.80
CA PHE A 171 8.23 13.26 14.43
C PHE A 171 9.36 13.10 15.46
N ILE A 172 10.41 12.36 15.09
CA ILE A 172 11.58 12.05 15.91
C ILE A 172 12.80 12.71 15.31
#